data_c8d0de063f2f660681e9d252c77625a9
#
_entry.id   c8d0de063f2f660681e9d252c77625a9
#
_cell.length_a   1.000
_cell.length_b   1.000
_cell.length_c   1.000
_cell.angle_alpha   90.00
_cell.angle_beta   90.00
_cell.angle_gamma   90.00
#
_symmetry.space_group_name_H-M   'P 1'
#
loop_
_entity.id
_entity.type
_entity.pdbx_description
1 polymer ?
#
loop_
_entity_poly.entity_id
_entity_poly.type
_entity_poly.pdbx_seq_one_letter_code
_entity_poly.pdbx_strand_id
1 'polypeptide(L)'
;MSNKAVIAGASGLIGSKLLNILLHEPYYDEVLILVRKELPVSHKKLVQLVIDFDNLDEHVAAITGHSVFCCLGSTRKKTPDLTTYRKIDHDYPLKLAQLAKQNGVEQYHLESAIRANSHSSNFYTKMKGEVEEAIEKVGLKCLHIYQPSVLTGGRKESRPGERFIIE
;
A
#
# COMPACT_ATOMS: atom_id res chain seq x y z
N MET A 1 3.94 22.92 -10.34
CA MET A 1 4.55 21.74 -9.67
C MET A 1 4.00 20.49 -10.37
N SER A 2 4.84 19.50 -10.62
CA SER A 2 4.39 18.25 -11.22
C SER A 2 3.54 17.45 -10.23
N ASN A 3 2.38 16.99 -10.66
CA ASN A 3 1.51 16.14 -9.86
C ASN A 3 2.02 14.70 -9.93
N LYS A 4 2.73 14.28 -8.90
CA LYS A 4 3.31 12.95 -8.81
C LYS A 4 2.50 12.07 -7.87
N ALA A 5 2.28 10.82 -8.29
CA ALA A 5 1.78 9.74 -7.44
C ALA A 5 2.90 8.75 -7.11
N VAL A 6 2.94 8.26 -5.88
CA VAL A 6 3.83 7.17 -5.44
C VAL A 6 2.99 5.96 -5.07
N ILE A 7 3.35 4.77 -5.55
CA ILE A 7 2.65 3.51 -5.22
C ILE A 7 3.65 2.53 -4.59
N ALA A 8 3.35 2.05 -3.39
CA ALA A 8 3.96 0.87 -2.82
C ALA A 8 3.00 -0.32 -2.94
N GLY A 9 3.46 -1.46 -3.42
CA GLY A 9 2.63 -2.64 -3.65
C GLY A 9 2.01 -2.74 -5.05
N ALA A 10 2.59 -2.07 -6.05
CA ALA A 10 2.12 -2.05 -7.45
C ALA A 10 2.03 -3.42 -8.13
N SER A 11 2.70 -4.45 -7.61
CA SER A 11 2.61 -5.83 -8.11
C SER A 11 1.43 -6.64 -7.55
N GLY A 12 0.72 -6.09 -6.56
CA GLY A 12 -0.44 -6.72 -5.93
C GLY A 12 -1.73 -6.61 -6.75
N LEU A 13 -2.80 -7.27 -6.27
CA LEU A 13 -4.10 -7.28 -6.96
C LEU A 13 -4.67 -5.86 -7.12
N ILE A 14 -4.72 -5.09 -6.05
CA ILE A 14 -5.23 -3.71 -6.07
C ILE A 14 -4.20 -2.78 -6.70
N GLY A 15 -2.94 -2.86 -6.25
CA GLY A 15 -1.88 -1.97 -6.70
C GLY A 15 -1.63 -2.01 -8.20
N SER A 16 -1.75 -3.19 -8.85
CA SER A 16 -1.59 -3.30 -10.30
C SER A 16 -2.73 -2.64 -11.09
N LYS A 17 -3.96 -2.74 -10.59
CA LYS A 17 -5.12 -2.06 -11.16
C LYS A 17 -5.03 -0.54 -10.97
N LEU A 18 -4.65 -0.13 -9.76
CA LEU A 18 -4.44 1.28 -9.44
C LEU A 18 -3.33 1.88 -10.32
N LEU A 19 -2.21 1.19 -10.49
CA LEU A 19 -1.13 1.61 -11.38
C LEU A 19 -1.67 1.91 -12.78
N ASN A 20 -2.43 0.97 -13.36
CA ASN A 20 -3.02 1.16 -14.68
C ASN A 20 -3.94 2.39 -14.74
N ILE A 21 -4.76 2.62 -13.72
CA ILE A 21 -5.64 3.79 -13.65
C ILE A 21 -4.80 5.07 -13.60
N LEU A 22 -3.82 5.17 -12.70
CA LEU A 22 -3.02 6.38 -12.51
C LEU A 22 -2.15 6.73 -13.72
N LEU A 23 -1.68 5.73 -14.47
CA LEU A 23 -0.94 5.96 -15.72
C LEU A 23 -1.78 6.64 -16.80
N HIS A 24 -3.10 6.42 -16.78
CA HIS A 24 -4.04 7.03 -17.73
C HIS A 24 -4.75 8.26 -17.18
N GLU A 25 -4.62 8.55 -15.88
CA GLU A 25 -5.24 9.71 -15.25
C GLU A 25 -4.48 11.00 -15.64
N PRO A 26 -5.15 11.99 -16.29
CA PRO A 26 -4.48 13.22 -16.71
C PRO A 26 -3.91 14.07 -15.58
N TYR A 27 -4.45 13.94 -14.38
CA TYR A 27 -4.05 14.71 -13.22
C TYR A 27 -2.59 14.46 -12.81
N TYR A 28 -2.08 13.24 -12.99
CA TYR A 28 -0.71 12.89 -12.64
C TYR A 28 0.22 12.97 -13.85
N ASP A 29 1.34 13.66 -13.68
CA ASP A 29 2.41 13.78 -14.69
C ASP A 29 3.41 12.62 -14.56
N GLU A 30 3.61 12.14 -13.33
CA GLU A 30 4.54 11.05 -13.00
C GLU A 30 3.88 10.06 -12.02
N VAL A 31 4.10 8.79 -12.25
CA VAL A 31 3.75 7.70 -11.33
C VAL A 31 5.01 6.93 -10.98
N LEU A 32 5.47 7.08 -9.74
CA LEU A 32 6.58 6.33 -9.18
C LEU A 32 6.05 5.08 -8.51
N ILE A 33 6.61 3.92 -8.84
CA ILE A 33 6.35 2.69 -8.09
C ILE A 33 7.58 2.26 -7.30
N LEU A 34 7.36 1.92 -6.02
CA LEU A 34 8.36 1.31 -5.16
C LEU A 34 8.22 -0.21 -5.25
N VAL A 35 9.23 -0.88 -5.78
CA VAL A 35 9.16 -2.31 -6.07
C VAL A 35 10.42 -3.04 -5.58
N ARG A 36 10.30 -4.33 -5.27
CA ARG A 36 11.45 -5.20 -4.95
C ARG A 36 12.16 -5.74 -6.19
N LYS A 37 11.46 -5.77 -7.32
CA LYS A 37 11.95 -6.15 -8.65
C LYS A 37 11.19 -5.35 -9.69
N GLU A 38 11.84 -4.99 -10.77
CA GLU A 38 11.18 -4.35 -11.90
C GLU A 38 9.98 -5.17 -12.40
N LEU A 39 8.90 -4.45 -12.73
CA LEU A 39 7.72 -5.02 -13.35
C LEU A 39 7.83 -4.91 -14.88
N PRO A 40 7.33 -5.92 -15.62
CA PRO A 40 7.36 -5.91 -17.10
C PRO A 40 6.29 -4.97 -17.66
N VAL A 41 6.34 -3.70 -17.27
CA VAL A 41 5.43 -2.64 -17.71
C VAL A 41 6.23 -1.39 -18.04
N SER A 42 5.87 -0.73 -19.14
CA SER A 42 6.50 0.52 -19.57
C SER A 42 5.42 1.55 -19.93
N HIS A 43 5.61 2.78 -19.48
CA HIS A 43 4.73 3.90 -19.82
C HIS A 43 5.51 5.21 -19.67
N LYS A 44 5.18 6.24 -20.45
CA LYS A 44 5.87 7.54 -20.43
C LYS A 44 5.87 8.26 -19.08
N LYS A 45 4.85 8.02 -18.26
CA LYS A 45 4.72 8.59 -16.90
C LYS A 45 5.33 7.70 -15.81
N LEU A 46 5.69 6.44 -16.13
CA LEU A 46 6.10 5.46 -15.14
C LEU A 46 7.57 5.58 -14.82
N VAL A 47 7.87 5.68 -13.53
CA VAL A 47 9.21 5.51 -12.97
C VAL A 47 9.18 4.32 -12.02
N GLN A 48 10.12 3.39 -12.18
CA GLN A 48 10.25 2.25 -11.28
C GLN A 48 11.51 2.44 -10.42
N LEU A 49 11.35 2.40 -9.11
CA LEU A 49 12.43 2.42 -8.15
C LEU A 49 12.51 1.07 -7.44
N VAL A 50 13.57 0.33 -7.72
CA VAL A 50 13.83 -0.95 -7.06
C VAL A 50 14.47 -0.68 -5.71
N ILE A 51 13.80 -1.12 -4.64
CA ILE A 51 14.21 -0.86 -3.26
C ILE A 51 14.15 -2.11 -2.38
N ASP A 52 14.91 -2.07 -1.30
CA ASP A 52 14.66 -2.89 -0.12
C ASP A 52 13.77 -2.09 0.85
N PHE A 53 12.59 -2.61 1.17
CA PHE A 53 11.66 -1.94 2.10
C PHE A 53 12.18 -1.87 3.54
N ASP A 54 13.14 -2.70 3.92
CA ASP A 54 13.82 -2.56 5.22
C ASP A 54 14.67 -1.27 5.30
N ASN A 55 15.02 -0.69 4.13
CA ASN A 55 15.87 0.51 4.02
C ASN A 55 15.10 1.72 3.42
N LEU A 56 13.81 1.86 3.72
CA LEU A 56 12.97 2.97 3.18
C LEU A 56 13.55 4.37 3.45
N ASP A 57 14.29 4.56 4.54
CA ASP A 57 14.93 5.84 4.88
C ASP A 57 15.94 6.30 3.83
N GLU A 58 16.60 5.39 3.15
CA GLU A 58 17.58 5.72 2.09
C GLU A 58 16.88 6.32 0.85
N HIS A 59 15.57 6.13 0.73
CA HIS A 59 14.76 6.55 -0.40
C HIS A 59 13.82 7.72 -0.08
N VAL A 60 14.00 8.38 1.06
CA VAL A 60 13.12 9.49 1.51
C VAL A 60 12.94 10.54 0.42
N ALA A 61 14.00 10.93 -0.29
CA ALA A 61 13.95 11.95 -1.33
C ALA A 61 13.04 11.59 -2.52
N ALA A 62 12.77 10.31 -2.75
CA ALA A 62 11.89 9.85 -3.81
C ALA A 62 10.40 9.87 -3.41
N ILE A 63 10.10 9.81 -2.10
CA ILE A 63 8.72 9.75 -1.57
C ILE A 63 8.15 11.17 -1.46
N THR A 64 7.93 11.79 -2.59
CA THR A 64 7.45 13.17 -2.73
C THR A 64 6.30 13.24 -3.73
N GLY A 65 5.57 14.32 -3.74
CA GLY A 65 4.51 14.59 -4.70
C GLY A 65 3.15 14.83 -4.06
N HIS A 66 2.09 14.66 -4.84
CA HIS A 66 0.73 14.93 -4.39
C HIS A 66 0.17 13.78 -3.54
N SER A 67 0.32 12.55 -4.00
CA SER A 67 -0.33 11.39 -3.35
C SER A 67 0.62 10.19 -3.19
N VAL A 68 0.54 9.54 -2.04
CA VAL A 68 1.19 8.25 -1.78
C VAL A 68 0.12 7.19 -1.56
N PHE A 69 0.17 6.12 -2.31
CA PHE A 69 -0.74 4.98 -2.23
C PHE A 69 0.00 3.76 -1.67
N CYS A 70 -0.42 3.29 -0.52
CA CYS A 70 0.11 2.09 0.12
C CYS A 70 -0.85 0.92 -0.10
N CYS A 71 -0.52 0.05 -1.06
CA CYS A 71 -1.20 -1.20 -1.34
C CYS A 71 -0.35 -2.41 -0.91
N LEU A 72 0.52 -2.21 0.10
CA LEU A 72 1.31 -3.29 0.67
C LEU A 72 0.42 -4.23 1.49
N GLY A 73 0.63 -5.50 1.29
CA GLY A 73 -0.05 -6.53 2.06
C GLY A 73 0.40 -7.92 1.66
N SER A 74 0.31 -8.85 2.57
CA SER A 74 0.65 -10.24 2.36
C SER A 74 -0.48 -11.18 2.81
N THR A 75 -0.24 -12.46 2.74
CA THR A 75 -1.12 -13.49 3.27
C THR A 75 -0.31 -14.46 4.12
N ARG A 76 -0.95 -15.11 5.10
CA ARG A 76 -0.30 -16.15 5.92
C ARG A 76 0.32 -17.25 5.09
N LYS A 77 -0.25 -17.56 3.94
CA LYS A 77 0.29 -18.58 3.02
C LYS A 77 1.60 -18.13 2.37
N LYS A 78 1.68 -16.84 1.97
CA LYS A 78 2.89 -16.27 1.34
C LYS A 78 3.96 -15.90 2.36
N THR A 79 3.54 -15.50 3.55
CA THR A 79 4.42 -15.05 4.63
C THR A 79 4.00 -15.75 5.93
N PRO A 80 4.44 -17.01 6.14
CA PRO A 80 4.08 -17.78 7.35
C PRO A 80 4.69 -17.20 8.63
N ASP A 81 5.87 -16.59 8.52
CA ASP A 81 6.52 -15.89 9.64
C ASP A 81 5.78 -14.62 10.02
N LEU A 82 5.33 -14.56 11.27
CA LEU A 82 4.51 -13.45 11.78
C LEU A 82 5.28 -12.14 11.86
N THR A 83 6.57 -12.19 12.13
CA THR A 83 7.41 -10.99 12.20
C THR A 83 7.53 -10.35 10.83
N THR A 84 7.84 -11.12 9.80
CA THR A 84 7.89 -10.65 8.42
C THR A 84 6.52 -10.21 7.92
N TYR A 85 5.45 -10.92 8.32
CA TYR A 85 4.09 -10.54 7.98
C TYR A 85 3.74 -9.17 8.55
N ARG A 86 4.07 -8.93 9.83
CA ARG A 86 3.87 -7.64 10.49
C ARG A 86 4.67 -6.52 9.81
N LYS A 87 5.91 -6.75 9.44
CA LYS A 87 6.71 -5.77 8.69
C LYS A 87 5.97 -5.29 7.43
N ILE A 88 5.47 -6.23 6.62
CA ILE A 88 4.83 -5.92 5.33
C ILE A 88 3.50 -5.19 5.52
N ASP A 89 2.68 -5.63 6.46
CA ASP A 89 1.30 -5.16 6.64
C ASP A 89 1.16 -4.04 7.67
N HIS A 90 2.19 -3.74 8.46
CA HIS A 90 2.18 -2.71 9.49
C HIS A 90 3.38 -1.76 9.41
N ASP A 91 4.62 -2.30 9.52
CA ASP A 91 5.79 -1.45 9.73
C ASP A 91 6.16 -0.65 8.48
N TYR A 92 6.16 -1.25 7.30
CA TYR A 92 6.44 -0.54 6.04
C TYR A 92 5.37 0.48 5.70
N PRO A 93 4.05 0.20 5.80
CA PRO A 93 3.01 1.21 5.64
C PRO A 93 3.16 2.39 6.60
N LEU A 94 3.45 2.15 7.87
CA LEU A 94 3.68 3.19 8.86
C LEU A 94 4.92 4.03 8.51
N LYS A 95 6.03 3.37 8.18
CA LYS A 95 7.26 4.06 7.79
C LYS A 95 7.06 4.93 6.54
N LEU A 96 6.38 4.40 5.53
CA LEU A 96 6.05 5.13 4.32
C LEU A 96 5.19 6.37 4.62
N ALA A 97 4.22 6.27 5.54
CA ALA A 97 3.40 7.39 5.98
C ALA A 97 4.22 8.47 6.70
N GLN A 98 5.17 8.07 7.55
CA GLN A 98 6.08 9.00 8.23
C GLN A 98 6.95 9.77 7.23
N LEU A 99 7.52 9.09 6.23
CA LEU A 99 8.33 9.72 5.19
C LEU A 99 7.49 10.63 4.28
N ALA A 100 6.27 10.22 3.94
CA ALA A 100 5.33 11.06 3.21
C ALA A 100 5.00 12.34 3.99
N LYS A 101 4.77 12.24 5.31
CA LYS A 101 4.55 13.40 6.18
C LYS A 101 5.76 14.32 6.23
N GLN A 102 6.96 13.76 6.39
CA GLN A 102 8.22 14.51 6.42
C GLN A 102 8.41 15.34 5.15
N ASN A 103 8.02 14.81 3.99
CA ASN A 103 8.15 15.45 2.69
C ASN A 103 6.96 16.33 2.30
N GLY A 104 5.99 16.50 3.18
CA GLY A 104 4.84 17.37 2.93
C GLY A 104 3.88 16.83 1.87
N VAL A 105 3.84 15.52 1.64
CA VAL A 105 2.87 14.87 0.74
C VAL A 105 1.46 15.26 1.17
N GLU A 106 0.61 15.60 0.20
CA GLU A 106 -0.73 16.12 0.50
C GLU A 106 -1.71 15.03 0.90
N GLN A 107 -1.66 13.88 0.24
CA GLN A 107 -2.61 12.78 0.46
C GLN A 107 -1.88 11.46 0.66
N TYR A 108 -2.28 10.72 1.68
CA TYR A 108 -1.84 9.35 1.91
C TYR A 108 -3.04 8.40 1.87
N HIS A 109 -2.93 7.35 1.09
CA HIS A 109 -3.96 6.35 0.88
C HIS A 109 -3.49 5.00 1.37
N LEU A 110 -4.19 4.42 2.36
CA LEU A 110 -3.90 3.11 2.93
C LEU A 110 -4.94 2.08 2.48
N GLU A 111 -4.50 1.00 1.87
CA GLU A 111 -5.31 -0.22 1.73
C GLU A 111 -5.26 -1.02 3.03
N SER A 112 -6.36 -1.04 3.74
CA SER A 112 -6.57 -1.81 4.96
C SER A 112 -7.49 -3.01 4.71
N ALA A 113 -8.35 -3.35 5.66
CA ALA A 113 -9.31 -4.44 5.53
C ALA A 113 -10.57 -4.16 6.33
N ILE A 114 -11.71 -4.71 5.87
CA ILE A 114 -12.95 -4.70 6.64
C ILE A 114 -12.73 -5.30 8.03
N ARG A 115 -13.39 -4.72 9.04
CA ARG A 115 -13.29 -5.12 10.46
C ARG A 115 -11.90 -4.93 11.06
N ALA A 116 -11.03 -4.11 10.49
CA ALA A 116 -9.80 -3.70 11.15
C ALA A 116 -10.12 -3.16 12.56
N ASN A 117 -9.48 -3.73 13.59
CA ASN A 117 -9.74 -3.39 14.99
C ASN A 117 -8.55 -3.80 15.85
N SER A 118 -7.86 -2.83 16.44
CA SER A 118 -6.69 -3.04 17.29
C SER A 118 -6.96 -3.90 18.52
N HIS A 119 -8.21 -3.99 18.96
CA HIS A 119 -8.64 -4.81 20.10
C HIS A 119 -9.10 -6.22 19.72
N SER A 120 -9.05 -6.59 18.43
CA SER A 120 -9.45 -7.90 17.97
C SER A 120 -8.56 -9.01 18.51
N SER A 121 -9.13 -10.17 18.84
CA SER A 121 -8.38 -11.40 19.15
C SER A 121 -7.79 -12.05 17.88
N ASN A 122 -8.30 -11.73 16.70
CA ASN A 122 -7.78 -12.22 15.44
C ASN A 122 -6.53 -11.43 15.06
N PHE A 123 -5.42 -12.11 14.82
CA PHE A 123 -4.14 -11.49 14.49
C PHE A 123 -4.21 -10.52 13.31
N TYR A 124 -4.88 -10.90 12.22
CA TYR A 124 -4.96 -10.09 11.00
C TYR A 124 -5.76 -8.80 11.21
N THR A 125 -6.98 -8.92 11.74
CA THR A 125 -7.84 -7.76 12.00
C THR A 125 -7.25 -6.84 13.06
N LYS A 126 -6.58 -7.42 14.07
CA LYS A 126 -5.84 -6.65 15.08
C LYS A 126 -4.72 -5.84 14.45
N MET A 127 -3.85 -6.48 13.67
CA MET A 127 -2.73 -5.82 13.01
C MET A 127 -3.18 -4.72 12.05
N LYS A 128 -4.27 -4.94 11.29
CA LYS A 128 -4.85 -3.90 10.42
C LYS A 128 -5.40 -2.72 11.23
N GLY A 129 -6.06 -2.96 12.37
CA GLY A 129 -6.48 -1.88 13.28
C GLY A 129 -5.30 -1.13 13.88
N GLU A 130 -4.26 -1.83 14.30
CA GLU A 130 -3.05 -1.21 14.85
C GLU A 130 -2.35 -0.29 13.83
N VAL A 131 -2.24 -0.69 12.56
CA VAL A 131 -1.61 0.15 11.54
C VAL A 131 -2.47 1.37 11.19
N GLU A 132 -3.80 1.24 11.15
CA GLU A 132 -4.70 2.39 10.97
C GLU A 132 -4.48 3.41 12.08
N GLU A 133 -4.54 3.01 13.35
CA GLU A 133 -4.32 3.90 14.50
C GLU A 133 -2.91 4.51 14.52
N ALA A 134 -1.89 3.74 14.15
CA ALA A 134 -0.52 4.23 14.10
C ALA A 134 -0.35 5.30 13.02
N ILE A 135 -0.95 5.11 11.83
CA ILE A 135 -0.87 6.06 10.71
C ILE A 135 -1.70 7.31 10.99
N GLU A 136 -2.86 7.19 11.65
CA GLU A 136 -3.65 8.36 12.10
C GLU A 136 -2.82 9.29 12.99
N LYS A 137 -2.02 8.73 13.91
CA LYS A 137 -1.12 9.48 14.81
C LYS A 137 0.04 10.19 14.11
N VAL A 138 0.36 9.82 12.87
CA VAL A 138 1.40 10.52 12.07
C VAL A 138 1.00 11.98 11.78
N GLY A 139 -0.30 12.27 11.75
CA GLY A 139 -0.80 13.62 11.51
C GLY A 139 -0.57 14.09 10.07
N LEU A 140 -0.88 13.22 9.12
CA LEU A 140 -0.87 13.51 7.69
C LEU A 140 -1.89 14.61 7.36
N LYS A 141 -1.64 15.38 6.30
CA LYS A 141 -2.51 16.46 5.86
C LYS A 141 -3.89 15.94 5.43
N CYS A 142 -3.89 14.82 4.68
CA CYS A 142 -5.10 14.09 4.32
C CYS A 142 -4.80 12.59 4.33
N LEU A 143 -5.58 11.82 5.08
CA LEU A 143 -5.47 10.37 5.18
C LEU A 143 -6.76 9.72 4.68
N HIS A 144 -6.63 8.79 3.73
CA HIS A 144 -7.70 7.96 3.23
C HIS A 144 -7.43 6.50 3.61
N ILE A 145 -8.33 5.88 4.36
CA ILE A 145 -8.27 4.47 4.73
C ILE A 145 -9.36 3.71 3.99
N TYR A 146 -8.98 2.74 3.18
CA TYR A 146 -9.89 1.88 2.43
C TYR A 146 -9.98 0.52 3.11
N GLN A 147 -11.17 0.12 3.50
CA GLN A 147 -11.44 -1.16 4.17
C GLN A 147 -12.25 -2.10 3.26
N PRO A 148 -11.62 -2.66 2.21
CA PRO A 148 -12.33 -3.59 1.32
C PRO A 148 -12.74 -4.86 2.07
N SER A 149 -13.88 -5.43 1.68
CA SER A 149 -14.36 -6.71 2.20
C SER A 149 -13.76 -7.88 1.41
N VAL A 150 -14.46 -8.36 0.40
CA VAL A 150 -13.99 -9.42 -0.49
C VAL A 150 -13.44 -8.81 -1.77
N LEU A 151 -12.20 -9.11 -2.06
CA LEU A 151 -11.57 -8.68 -3.31
C LEU A 151 -11.82 -9.71 -4.40
N THR A 152 -12.66 -9.37 -5.35
CA THR A 152 -12.90 -10.17 -6.55
C THR A 152 -11.90 -9.79 -7.66
N GLY A 153 -11.43 -10.76 -8.41
CA GLY A 153 -10.49 -10.53 -9.52
C GLY A 153 -9.59 -11.73 -9.77
N GLY A 154 -8.79 -11.68 -10.82
CA GLY A 154 -7.91 -12.76 -11.26
C GLY A 154 -6.77 -13.08 -10.29
N ARG A 155 -7.08 -13.40 -9.03
CA ARG A 155 -6.11 -13.95 -8.09
C ARG A 155 -5.75 -15.36 -8.51
N LYS A 156 -4.45 -15.64 -8.61
CA LYS A 156 -3.95 -17.02 -8.76
C LYS A 156 -4.20 -17.91 -7.52
N GLU A 157 -4.72 -17.32 -6.42
CA GLU A 157 -4.98 -18.01 -5.15
C GLU A 157 -6.40 -17.70 -4.65
N SER A 158 -7.20 -18.76 -4.39
CA SER A 158 -8.48 -18.63 -3.68
C SER A 158 -8.25 -18.62 -2.17
N ARG A 159 -8.92 -17.73 -1.45
CA ARG A 159 -9.02 -17.77 0.01
C ARG A 159 -10.25 -18.58 0.39
N PRO A 160 -10.15 -19.72 1.12
CA PRO A 160 -11.30 -20.57 1.43
C PRO A 160 -12.46 -19.87 2.13
N GLY A 161 -12.18 -18.81 2.92
CA GLY A 161 -13.21 -18.04 3.63
C GLY A 161 -13.98 -17.03 2.80
N GLU A 162 -13.53 -16.72 1.58
CA GLU A 162 -14.20 -15.74 0.70
C GLU A 162 -15.33 -16.34 -0.13
N ARG A 163 -15.40 -17.69 -0.23
CA ARG A 163 -16.42 -18.40 -1.01
C ARG A 163 -17.83 -18.34 -0.40
N PHE A 164 -17.96 -18.05 0.89
CA PHE A 164 -19.25 -18.02 1.60
C PHE A 164 -19.93 -16.64 1.60
N ILE A 165 -19.36 -15.63 0.97
CA ILE A 165 -19.88 -14.24 1.03
C ILE A 165 -20.40 -13.76 -0.34
N ILE A 166 -20.31 -14.59 -1.39
CA ILE A 166 -20.69 -14.22 -2.77
C ILE A 166 -22.03 -14.82 -3.21
N GLU A 167 -22.80 -15.44 -2.30
CA GLU A 167 -24.19 -15.87 -2.56
C GLU A 167 -25.19 -14.88 -2.00
#